data_91fef17f1d24129e8b3647ee2268cea4
#
_entry.id   91fef17f1d24129e8b3647ee2268cea4
#
_cell.length_a   1.000
_cell.length_b   1.000
_cell.length_c   1.000
_cell.angle_alpha   90.00
_cell.angle_beta   90.00
_cell.angle_gamma   90.00
#
_symmetry.space_group_name_H-M   'P 1'
#
loop_
_entity.id
_entity.type
_entity.pdbx_description
1 polymer ?
#
loop_
_entity_poly.entity_id
_entity_poly.type
_entity_poly.pdbx_seq_one_letter_code
_entity_poly.pdbx_strand_id
1 'polypeptide(L)'
;VVDAGLGTAVVTGTRFDVRRDAEQVRVLVESGSVKVAGARDAAAVPVGPGQGIRIDAAGQADRPAPADLAVTLAWRGGQIRFSDTDLASAAREVSRYRQHPIVLAPGVEHLTVTSVFQTRDTDAFLTALPHILPVRVRQLPDGRSEIVAR
;
A
#
# COMPACT_ATOMS: atom_id res chain seq x y z
N VAL A 1 -16.08 -13.63 9.75
CA VAL A 1 -15.12 -12.75 10.44
C VAL A 1 -13.72 -13.01 9.91
N VAL A 2 -13.01 -11.96 9.54
CA VAL A 2 -11.61 -12.03 9.13
C VAL A 2 -10.76 -11.34 10.20
N ASP A 3 -9.82 -12.09 10.76
CA ASP A 3 -8.84 -11.55 11.70
C ASP A 3 -7.56 -11.20 10.92
N ALA A 4 -7.18 -9.94 10.97
CA ALA A 4 -5.99 -9.43 10.28
C ALA A 4 -4.84 -9.09 11.26
N GLY A 5 -4.95 -9.49 12.51
CA GLY A 5 -3.94 -9.29 13.56
C GLY A 5 -4.01 -7.91 14.22
N LEU A 6 -4.09 -6.83 13.47
CA LEU A 6 -4.25 -5.46 13.98
C LEU A 6 -5.73 -5.08 14.16
N GLY A 7 -6.64 -5.89 13.68
CA GLY A 7 -8.08 -5.68 13.78
C GLY A 7 -8.87 -6.78 13.12
N THR A 8 -10.18 -6.63 13.14
CA THR A 8 -11.13 -7.61 12.59
C THR A 8 -12.08 -6.96 11.59
N ALA A 9 -12.51 -7.75 10.60
CA ALA A 9 -13.54 -7.38 9.63
C ALA A 9 -14.67 -8.41 9.68
N VAL A 10 -15.90 -7.95 9.88
CA VAL A 10 -17.10 -8.78 9.85
C VAL A 10 -17.84 -8.52 8.56
N VAL A 11 -18.09 -9.57 7.81
CA VAL A 11 -18.64 -9.50 6.45
C VAL A 11 -19.94 -10.31 6.34
N THR A 12 -20.84 -9.83 5.48
CA THR A 12 -22.08 -10.50 5.12
C THR A 12 -22.31 -10.34 3.61
N GLY A 13 -22.05 -11.41 2.83
CA GLY A 13 -22.32 -11.41 1.39
C GLY A 13 -21.58 -10.31 0.62
N THR A 14 -20.31 -10.07 0.90
CA THR A 14 -19.57 -8.89 0.47
C THR A 14 -18.38 -9.29 -0.40
N ARG A 15 -18.08 -8.48 -1.43
CA ARG A 15 -16.79 -8.53 -2.14
C ARG A 15 -15.89 -7.45 -1.54
N PHE A 16 -14.79 -7.89 -0.97
CA PHE A 16 -13.85 -7.02 -0.28
C PHE A 16 -12.43 -7.55 -0.37
N ASP A 17 -11.47 -6.69 -0.10
CA ASP A 17 -10.06 -7.01 -0.08
C ASP A 17 -9.46 -6.63 1.27
N VAL A 18 -8.63 -7.50 1.83
CA VAL A 18 -7.87 -7.23 3.04
C VAL A 18 -6.40 -7.38 2.72
N ARG A 19 -5.64 -6.34 2.95
CA ARG A 19 -4.21 -6.33 2.70
C ARG A 19 -3.45 -5.93 3.96
N ARG A 20 -2.57 -6.81 4.37
CA ARG A 20 -1.76 -6.62 5.57
C ARG A 20 -0.30 -6.44 5.22
N ASP A 21 0.35 -5.46 5.85
CA ASP A 21 1.80 -5.37 5.94
C ASP A 21 2.24 -5.25 7.41
N ALA A 22 3.54 -5.03 7.64
CA ALA A 22 4.09 -5.00 9.00
C ALA A 22 3.56 -3.84 9.85
N GLU A 23 3.08 -2.76 9.22
CA GLU A 23 2.72 -1.51 9.90
C GLU A 23 1.23 -1.19 9.86
N GLN A 24 0.47 -1.84 8.97
CA GLN A 24 -0.93 -1.51 8.78
C GLN A 24 -1.72 -2.64 8.13
N VAL A 25 -3.03 -2.55 8.29
CA VAL A 25 -4.00 -3.36 7.55
C VAL A 25 -4.90 -2.40 6.77
N ARG A 26 -5.16 -2.71 5.50
CA ARG A 26 -6.13 -2.00 4.68
C ARG A 26 -7.28 -2.93 4.33
N VAL A 27 -8.48 -2.42 4.47
CA VAL A 27 -9.70 -3.11 4.03
C VAL A 27 -10.36 -2.25 2.96
N LEU A 28 -10.69 -2.85 1.84
CA LEU A 28 -11.34 -2.19 0.71
C LEU A 28 -12.61 -2.94 0.37
N VAL A 29 -13.71 -2.23 0.20
CA VAL A 29 -15.00 -2.83 -0.13
C VAL A 29 -15.36 -2.55 -1.59
N GLU A 30 -15.52 -3.61 -2.38
CA GLU A 30 -15.98 -3.51 -3.77
C GLU A 30 -17.51 -3.46 -3.85
N SER A 31 -18.18 -4.31 -3.09
CA SER A 31 -19.64 -4.35 -3.03
C SER A 31 -20.11 -4.84 -1.66
N GLY A 32 -21.29 -4.41 -1.25
CA GLY A 32 -21.84 -4.74 0.07
C GLY A 32 -21.32 -3.82 1.16
N SER A 33 -21.23 -4.32 2.38
CA SER A 33 -20.75 -3.58 3.54
C SER A 33 -19.95 -4.46 4.47
N VAL A 34 -18.88 -3.91 5.04
CA VAL A 34 -18.02 -4.59 6.00
C VAL A 34 -17.97 -3.75 7.28
N LYS A 35 -18.07 -4.39 8.43
CA LYS A 35 -17.82 -3.73 9.71
C LYS A 35 -16.38 -3.99 10.14
N VAL A 36 -15.61 -2.95 10.35
CA VAL A 36 -14.18 -3.00 10.67
C VAL A 36 -13.95 -2.41 12.04
N ALA A 37 -13.18 -3.12 12.86
CA ALA A 37 -12.71 -2.63 14.14
C ALA A 37 -11.21 -2.90 14.27
N GLY A 38 -10.45 -1.89 14.64
CA GLY A 38 -9.07 -2.08 15.09
C GLY A 38 -9.05 -2.80 16.44
N ALA A 39 -7.91 -3.41 16.78
CA ALA A 39 -7.77 -4.17 18.02
C ALA A 39 -8.00 -3.31 19.28
N ARG A 40 -7.84 -2.00 19.17
CA ARG A 40 -8.05 -1.04 20.25
C ARG A 40 -9.34 -0.23 20.14
N ASP A 41 -10.14 -0.47 19.12
CA ASP A 41 -11.39 0.27 18.92
C ASP A 41 -12.49 -0.31 19.80
N ALA A 42 -13.30 0.60 20.38
CA ALA A 42 -14.43 0.21 21.22
C ALA A 42 -15.61 -0.31 20.40
N ALA A 43 -15.75 0.09 19.14
CA ALA A 43 -16.85 -0.28 18.26
C ALA A 43 -16.39 -0.43 16.81
N ALA A 44 -17.04 -1.33 16.08
CA ALA A 44 -16.81 -1.51 14.66
C ALA A 44 -17.44 -0.37 13.84
N VAL A 45 -16.75 0.00 12.75
CA VAL A 45 -17.17 1.05 11.82
C VAL A 45 -17.62 0.42 10.52
N PRO A 46 -18.79 0.79 9.96
CA PRO A 46 -19.23 0.28 8.68
C PRO A 46 -18.43 0.92 7.53
N VAL A 47 -18.00 0.10 6.59
CA VAL A 47 -17.32 0.50 5.36
C VAL A 47 -18.18 0.07 4.19
N GLY A 48 -18.61 1.01 3.36
CA GLY A 48 -19.49 0.77 2.23
C GLY A 48 -18.76 0.56 0.90
N PRO A 49 -19.52 0.31 -0.18
CA PRO A 49 -18.95 0.07 -1.51
C PRO A 49 -18.11 1.27 -1.98
N GLY A 50 -16.95 0.99 -2.56
CA GLY A 50 -16.03 2.01 -3.03
C GLY A 50 -15.26 2.72 -1.94
N GLN A 51 -15.39 2.29 -0.69
CA GLN A 51 -14.67 2.84 0.45
C GLN A 51 -13.57 1.91 0.91
N GLY A 52 -12.53 2.50 1.51
CA GLY A 52 -11.48 1.78 2.19
C GLY A 52 -11.27 2.32 3.59
N ILE A 53 -10.65 1.52 4.45
CA ILE A 53 -10.27 1.89 5.80
C ILE A 53 -8.90 1.31 6.11
N ARG A 54 -8.11 2.03 6.87
CA ARG A 54 -6.80 1.59 7.33
C ARG A 54 -6.82 1.40 8.84
N ILE A 55 -6.17 0.33 9.30
CA ILE A 55 -5.88 0.10 10.72
C ILE A 55 -4.36 0.25 10.88
N ASP A 56 -3.93 1.13 11.75
CA ASP A 56 -2.51 1.39 11.99
C ASP A 56 -1.84 0.33 12.88
N ALA A 57 -0.53 0.45 13.05
CA ALA A 57 0.25 -0.47 13.87
C ALA A 57 -0.16 -0.46 15.35
N ALA A 58 -0.81 0.59 15.83
CA ALA A 58 -1.35 0.68 17.18
C ALA A 58 -2.70 -0.03 17.34
N GLY A 59 -3.30 -0.52 16.26
CA GLY A 59 -4.61 -1.17 16.27
C GLY A 59 -5.79 -0.22 16.25
N GLN A 60 -5.59 1.02 15.75
CA GLN A 60 -6.64 2.01 15.59
C GLN A 60 -7.05 2.12 14.12
N ALA A 61 -8.36 2.08 13.87
CA ALA A 61 -8.91 2.27 12.54
C ALA A 61 -9.12 3.76 12.25
N ASP A 62 -8.78 4.17 11.02
CA ASP A 62 -9.09 5.49 10.49
C ASP A 62 -10.59 5.61 10.19
N ARG A 63 -11.01 6.76 9.67
CA ARG A 63 -12.36 6.93 9.12
C ARG A 63 -12.42 6.29 7.73
N PRO A 64 -13.54 5.63 7.36
CA PRO A 64 -13.74 5.17 5.99
C PRO A 64 -13.65 6.34 5.02
N ALA A 65 -12.97 6.14 3.89
CA ALA A 65 -12.78 7.14 2.86
C ALA A 65 -12.93 6.52 1.47
N PRO A 66 -13.31 7.32 0.44
CA PRO A 66 -13.32 6.84 -0.92
C PRO A 66 -11.96 6.28 -1.32
N ALA A 67 -11.95 5.16 -2.04
CA ALA A 67 -10.75 4.50 -2.50
C ALA A 67 -10.77 4.35 -4.02
N ASP A 68 -9.61 4.51 -4.67
CA ASP A 68 -9.45 4.19 -6.08
C ASP A 68 -9.29 2.67 -6.23
N LEU A 69 -10.35 1.99 -6.66
CA LEU A 69 -10.37 0.54 -6.82
C LEU A 69 -9.36 0.07 -7.87
N ALA A 70 -9.21 0.80 -8.97
CA ALA A 70 -8.27 0.44 -10.03
C ALA A 70 -6.83 0.43 -9.53
N VAL A 71 -6.45 1.43 -8.72
CA VAL A 71 -5.12 1.51 -8.10
C VAL A 71 -4.95 0.42 -7.04
N THR A 72 -5.91 0.33 -6.13
CA THR A 72 -5.78 -0.54 -4.94
C THR A 72 -5.81 -2.03 -5.28
N LEU A 73 -6.55 -2.43 -6.34
CA LEU A 73 -6.72 -3.83 -6.73
C LEU A 73 -5.83 -4.25 -7.91
N ALA A 74 -5.00 -3.37 -8.44
CA ALA A 74 -4.13 -3.68 -9.59
C ALA A 74 -3.22 -4.90 -9.32
N TRP A 75 -2.81 -5.13 -8.08
CA TRP A 75 -1.94 -6.23 -7.70
C TRP A 75 -2.56 -7.61 -8.00
N ARG A 76 -3.89 -7.75 -8.00
CA ARG A 76 -4.58 -8.99 -8.37
C ARG A 76 -4.31 -9.39 -9.83
N GLY A 77 -4.08 -8.42 -10.71
CA GLY A 77 -3.70 -8.62 -12.11
C GLY A 77 -2.19 -8.67 -12.35
N GLY A 78 -1.38 -8.77 -11.30
CA GLY A 78 0.08 -8.78 -11.44
C GLY A 78 0.67 -7.41 -11.74
N GLN A 79 -0.05 -6.33 -11.46
CA GLN A 79 0.38 -4.96 -11.68
C GLN A 79 0.47 -4.19 -10.37
N ILE A 80 1.36 -3.21 -10.34
CA ILE A 80 1.41 -2.16 -9.33
C ILE A 80 1.10 -0.85 -10.03
N ARG A 81 0.02 -0.20 -9.61
CA ARG A 81 -0.41 1.08 -10.19
C ARG A 81 -0.27 2.18 -9.16
N PHE A 82 0.47 3.22 -9.52
CA PHE A 82 0.60 4.44 -8.72
C PHE A 82 -0.14 5.59 -9.39
N SER A 83 -0.82 6.40 -8.60
CA SER A 83 -1.49 7.61 -9.04
C SER A 83 -1.21 8.69 -8.01
N ASP A 84 -0.33 9.63 -8.35
CA ASP A 84 0.10 10.72 -7.48
C ASP A 84 0.51 10.22 -6.08
N THR A 85 1.22 9.09 -6.06
CA THR A 85 1.58 8.36 -4.84
C THR A 85 2.94 8.85 -4.35
N ASP A 86 3.07 9.17 -3.06
CA ASP A 86 4.35 9.56 -2.49
C ASP A 86 5.39 8.43 -2.61
N LEU A 87 6.65 8.81 -2.75
CA LEU A 87 7.72 7.84 -3.00
C LEU A 87 7.93 6.87 -1.84
N ALA A 88 7.67 7.30 -0.61
CA ALA A 88 7.73 6.42 0.56
C ALA A 88 6.71 5.28 0.45
N SER A 89 5.48 5.59 0.11
CA SER A 89 4.42 4.60 -0.10
C SER A 89 4.72 3.72 -1.32
N ALA A 90 5.19 4.30 -2.41
CA ALA A 90 5.54 3.57 -3.62
C ALA A 90 6.69 2.58 -3.38
N ALA A 91 7.75 3.01 -2.71
CA ALA A 91 8.89 2.14 -2.38
C ALA A 91 8.48 0.99 -1.45
N ARG A 92 7.62 1.26 -0.47
CA ARG A 92 7.08 0.23 0.42
C ARG A 92 6.28 -0.81 -0.37
N GLU A 93 5.44 -0.36 -1.28
CA GLU A 93 4.62 -1.23 -2.11
C GLU A 93 5.47 -2.13 -3.02
N VAL A 94 6.44 -1.56 -3.72
CA VAL A 94 7.33 -2.32 -4.60
C VAL A 94 8.19 -3.30 -3.79
N SER A 95 8.61 -2.93 -2.60
CA SER A 95 9.42 -3.78 -1.71
C SER A 95 8.73 -5.08 -1.33
N ARG A 96 7.38 -5.14 -1.34
CA ARG A 96 6.62 -6.37 -1.07
C ARG A 96 6.92 -7.49 -2.08
N TYR A 97 7.36 -7.14 -3.28
CA TYR A 97 7.62 -8.06 -4.39
C TYR A 97 9.12 -8.27 -4.64
N ARG A 98 9.97 -7.82 -3.73
CA ARG A 98 11.43 -7.90 -3.86
C ARG A 98 12.04 -8.70 -2.71
N GLN A 99 13.14 -9.37 -2.99
CA GLN A 99 13.94 -10.06 -1.98
C GLN A 99 14.59 -9.05 -1.01
N HIS A 100 15.10 -7.95 -1.55
CA HIS A 100 15.72 -6.88 -0.77
C HIS A 100 14.87 -5.61 -0.88
N PRO A 101 14.47 -5.00 0.25
CA PRO A 101 13.63 -3.81 0.23
C PRO A 101 14.35 -2.60 -0.35
N ILE A 102 13.55 -1.66 -0.84
CA ILE A 102 14.00 -0.34 -1.27
C ILE A 102 14.01 0.57 -0.06
N VAL A 103 15.12 1.30 0.12
CA VAL A 103 15.25 2.31 1.18
C VAL A 103 15.36 3.70 0.57
N LEU A 104 14.91 4.70 1.31
CA LEU A 104 14.94 6.10 0.87
C LEU A 104 15.93 6.87 1.74
N ALA A 105 16.78 7.68 1.10
CA ALA A 105 17.52 8.71 1.80
C ALA A 105 16.56 9.83 2.25
N PRO A 106 16.89 10.57 3.30
CA PRO A 106 16.07 11.71 3.72
C PRO A 106 15.87 12.73 2.62
N GLY A 107 14.64 13.25 2.49
CA GLY A 107 14.30 14.35 1.59
C GLY A 107 13.68 13.95 0.27
N VAL A 108 13.57 12.66 -0.07
CA VAL A 108 12.94 12.20 -1.32
C VAL A 108 11.56 11.57 -1.11
N GLU A 109 11.18 11.30 0.10
CA GLU A 109 9.97 10.54 0.47
C GLU A 109 8.67 11.19 0.02
N HIS A 110 8.65 12.50 -0.14
CA HIS A 110 7.46 13.27 -0.53
C HIS A 110 7.30 13.47 -2.05
N LEU A 111 8.29 13.06 -2.84
CA LEU A 111 8.16 13.08 -4.31
C LEU A 111 7.05 12.11 -4.72
N THR A 112 6.31 12.45 -5.78
CA THR A 112 5.15 11.66 -6.19
C THR A 112 5.39 10.93 -7.51
N VAL A 113 4.79 9.74 -7.62
CA VAL A 113 4.90 8.87 -8.79
C VAL A 113 3.51 8.55 -9.32
N THR A 114 3.36 8.65 -10.65
CA THR A 114 2.20 8.15 -11.37
C THR A 114 2.70 7.23 -12.48
N SER A 115 2.50 5.94 -12.33
CA SER A 115 2.97 4.93 -13.30
C SER A 115 2.38 3.55 -13.02
N VAL A 116 2.62 2.62 -13.94
CA VAL A 116 2.22 1.21 -13.81
C VAL A 116 3.43 0.33 -14.01
N PHE A 117 3.64 -0.62 -13.11
CA PHE A 117 4.72 -1.60 -13.17
C PHE A 117 4.18 -3.02 -13.01
N GLN A 118 4.96 -4.01 -13.46
CA GLN A 118 4.65 -5.41 -13.24
C GLN A 118 5.23 -5.87 -11.90
N THR A 119 4.48 -6.65 -11.12
CA THR A 119 4.95 -7.19 -9.84
C THR A 119 6.17 -8.11 -10.02
N ARG A 120 6.29 -8.75 -11.18
CA ARG A 120 7.41 -9.63 -11.53
C ARG A 120 8.67 -8.90 -12.00
N ASP A 121 8.56 -7.59 -12.27
CA ASP A 121 9.68 -6.77 -12.77
C ASP A 121 9.79 -5.47 -11.96
N THR A 122 10.16 -5.62 -10.71
CA THR A 122 10.34 -4.48 -9.80
C THR A 122 11.60 -3.67 -10.11
N ASP A 123 12.55 -4.22 -10.85
CA ASP A 123 13.73 -3.46 -11.29
C ASP A 123 13.36 -2.39 -12.30
N ALA A 124 12.29 -2.58 -13.07
CA ALA A 124 11.76 -1.57 -13.96
C ALA A 124 11.37 -0.28 -13.21
N PHE A 125 10.83 -0.41 -12.00
CA PHE A 125 10.53 0.73 -11.14
C PHE A 125 11.79 1.55 -10.83
N LEU A 126 12.85 0.87 -10.35
CA LEU A 126 14.11 1.53 -10.01
C LEU A 126 14.79 2.16 -11.24
N THR A 127 14.72 1.50 -12.39
CA THR A 127 15.29 2.00 -13.65
C THR A 127 14.54 3.24 -14.15
N ALA A 128 13.23 3.29 -13.97
CA ALA A 128 12.40 4.40 -14.44
C ALA A 128 12.52 5.65 -13.57
N LEU A 129 12.72 5.50 -12.27
CA LEU A 129 12.69 6.64 -11.33
C LEU A 129 13.60 7.80 -11.69
N PRO A 130 14.89 7.59 -12.07
CA PRO A 130 15.76 8.71 -12.44
C PRO A 130 15.32 9.47 -13.67
N HIS A 131 14.48 8.88 -14.51
CA HIS A 131 13.94 9.50 -15.72
C HIS A 131 12.71 10.37 -15.45
N ILE A 132 12.00 10.12 -14.35
CA ILE A 132 10.74 10.81 -14.04
C ILE A 132 10.84 11.67 -12.77
N LEU A 133 11.84 11.47 -11.93
CA LEU A 133 12.05 12.22 -10.70
C LEU A 133 13.52 12.66 -10.57
N PRO A 134 13.80 13.74 -9.82
CA PRO A 134 15.17 14.19 -9.57
C PRO A 134 15.88 13.31 -8.53
N VAL A 135 16.04 12.03 -8.84
CA VAL A 135 16.64 11.04 -7.94
C VAL A 135 17.68 10.21 -8.67
N ARG A 136 18.50 9.52 -7.89
CA ARG A 136 19.41 8.45 -8.32
C ARG A 136 19.15 7.21 -7.50
N VAL A 137 19.44 6.05 -8.07
CA VAL A 137 19.38 4.77 -7.38
C VAL A 137 20.79 4.24 -7.21
N ARG A 138 21.16 3.85 -6.00
CA ARG A 138 22.44 3.20 -5.72
C ARG A 138 22.22 1.88 -5.02
N GLN A 139 23.11 0.93 -5.29
CA GLN A 139 23.08 -0.37 -4.62
C GLN A 139 23.89 -0.31 -3.34
N LEU A 140 23.33 -0.86 -2.28
CA LEU A 140 24.02 -1.01 -1.00
C LEU A 140 24.73 -2.36 -0.92
N PRO A 141 25.79 -2.49 -0.08
CA PRO A 141 26.56 -3.74 0.04
C PRO A 141 25.71 -4.95 0.48
N ASP A 142 24.58 -4.72 1.17
CA ASP A 142 23.68 -5.77 1.63
C ASP A 142 22.62 -6.19 0.59
N GLY A 143 22.69 -5.66 -0.63
CA GLY A 143 21.78 -5.97 -1.72
C GLY A 143 20.55 -5.07 -1.81
N ARG A 144 20.32 -4.17 -0.85
CA ARG A 144 19.23 -3.21 -0.91
C ARG A 144 19.52 -2.11 -1.93
N SER A 145 18.46 -1.56 -2.51
CA SER A 145 18.55 -0.38 -3.37
C SER A 145 18.15 0.85 -2.58
N GLU A 146 18.95 1.91 -2.66
CA GLU A 146 18.66 3.17 -2.00
C GLU A 146 18.35 4.25 -3.04
N ILE A 147 17.26 4.98 -2.84
CA ILE A 147 16.88 6.13 -3.66
C ILE A 147 17.36 7.39 -2.93
N VAL A 148 18.18 8.17 -3.62
CA VAL A 148 18.76 9.40 -3.09
C VAL A 148 18.42 10.56 -4.01
N ALA A 149 18.43 11.78 -3.49
CA ALA A 149 18.28 12.99 -4.30
C ALA A 149 19.45 13.10 -5.31
N ARG A 150 19.09 13.60 -6.50
CA ARG A 150 20.08 13.86 -7.54
C ARG A 150 20.96 15.06 -7.17
#